data_0086ec1e8a6f08bf98678db51102c3c9
#
_entry.id   0086ec1e8a6f08bf98678db51102c3c9
#
_cell.length_a   1.000
_cell.length_b   1.000
_cell.length_c   1.000
_cell.angle_alpha   90.00
_cell.angle_beta   90.00
_cell.angle_gamma   90.00
#
_symmetry.space_group_name_H-M   'P 1'
#
loop_
_entity.id
_entity.type
_entity.pdbx_description
1 polymer ?
#
loop_
_entity_poly.entity_id
_entity_poly.type
_entity_poly.pdbx_seq_one_letter_code
_entity_poly.pdbx_strand_id
1 'polypeptide(L)'
;MNPTSASSQPNAASSGAFLIGGDLPVHRLGYGTMRLVGEGAWGEPADPEECRRVLRRAVELGVTLIDTADAYGPEIAERLIGEALAPYPSGVVIATKGGITRQGPAKTEYVGRAGYLIQCVEMSLRRLKLERIDLYQLHRIDPRTPLEESLGALRRMQEQGKIRHIGLSEVIPAEIEDAEKIVPIVTVQNRYSLADRRHEETLTWCERRGIGFLPWYPYAGGKMLKPDHPGVPTDRSWSVGWQPAAQALGRIAARQGTTLPQLSLAWLLHRSPVLLPIPGTSKVAHLEENVAAAQLHLTAEDWAEVESAAKSVS
;
A
#
# COMPACT_ATOMS: atom_id res chain seq x y z
N MET A 1 23.42 -18.50 -33.33
CA MET A 1 23.66 -17.61 -32.18
C MET A 1 22.33 -16.94 -31.89
N ASN A 2 21.61 -17.41 -30.86
CA ASN A 2 20.40 -16.75 -30.40
C ASN A 2 20.80 -15.46 -29.68
N PRO A 3 20.18 -14.30 -29.96
CA PRO A 3 20.40 -13.11 -29.15
C PRO A 3 19.83 -13.39 -27.76
N THR A 4 20.72 -13.42 -26.77
CA THR A 4 20.35 -13.32 -25.37
C THR A 4 19.53 -12.04 -25.21
N SER A 5 18.22 -12.19 -24.97
CA SER A 5 17.36 -11.08 -24.58
C SER A 5 17.95 -10.47 -23.30
N ALA A 6 18.56 -9.31 -23.43
CA ALA A 6 18.88 -8.52 -22.26
C ALA A 6 17.58 -8.32 -21.47
N SER A 7 17.47 -8.92 -20.30
CA SER A 7 16.33 -8.69 -19.42
C SER A 7 16.32 -7.20 -19.09
N SER A 8 15.33 -6.48 -19.59
CA SER A 8 15.15 -5.07 -19.26
C SER A 8 15.01 -4.96 -17.75
N GLN A 9 15.72 -4.00 -17.15
CA GLN A 9 15.62 -3.74 -15.71
C GLN A 9 14.14 -3.56 -15.31
N PRO A 10 13.70 -4.14 -14.18
CA PRO A 10 12.34 -3.93 -13.68
C PRO A 10 11.97 -2.46 -13.60
N ASN A 11 10.76 -2.10 -14.02
CA ASN A 11 10.31 -0.71 -14.02
C ASN A 11 8.83 -0.63 -13.62
N ALA A 12 8.52 0.14 -12.57
CA ALA A 12 7.17 0.32 -12.09
C ALA A 12 6.24 1.03 -13.11
N ALA A 13 6.79 1.80 -14.06
CA ALA A 13 6.01 2.43 -15.13
C ALA A 13 5.24 1.39 -16.00
N SER A 14 5.76 0.15 -16.09
CA SER A 14 5.06 -0.93 -16.80
C SER A 14 3.72 -1.32 -16.17
N SER A 15 3.45 -0.91 -14.91
CA SER A 15 2.15 -1.12 -14.26
C SER A 15 1.04 -0.21 -14.79
N GLY A 16 1.35 0.74 -15.67
CA GLY A 16 0.45 1.80 -16.09
C GLY A 16 0.36 2.94 -15.08
N ALA A 17 -0.39 3.98 -15.42
CA ALA A 17 -0.56 5.17 -14.60
C ALA A 17 -2.00 5.30 -14.07
N PHE A 18 -2.14 6.00 -12.94
CA PHE A 18 -3.40 6.40 -12.36
C PHE A 18 -3.33 7.87 -11.93
N LEU A 19 -4.43 8.61 -12.08
CA LEU A 19 -4.53 10.01 -11.65
C LEU A 19 -5.30 10.06 -10.32
N ILE A 20 -4.58 10.14 -9.20
CA ILE A 20 -5.19 10.32 -7.89
C ILE A 20 -5.86 11.70 -7.85
N GLY A 21 -7.16 11.74 -7.49
CA GLY A 21 -7.93 12.98 -7.46
C GLY A 21 -8.09 13.67 -8.83
N GLY A 22 -7.73 12.99 -9.92
CA GLY A 22 -7.82 13.51 -11.28
C GLY A 22 -6.65 14.40 -11.72
N ASP A 23 -5.69 14.70 -10.84
CA ASP A 23 -4.61 15.66 -11.10
C ASP A 23 -3.23 15.25 -10.58
N LEU A 24 -3.12 14.13 -9.86
CA LEU A 24 -1.87 13.64 -9.28
C LEU A 24 -1.47 12.30 -9.93
N PRO A 25 -0.60 12.33 -10.96
CA PRO A 25 -0.23 11.12 -11.68
C PRO A 25 0.74 10.27 -10.86
N VAL A 26 0.45 8.96 -10.79
CA VAL A 26 1.33 7.96 -10.17
C VAL A 26 1.42 6.71 -11.05
N HIS A 27 2.53 5.97 -11.00
CA HIS A 27 2.58 4.61 -11.48
C HIS A 27 1.79 3.71 -10.52
N ARG A 28 1.02 2.78 -11.04
CA ARG A 28 0.07 1.99 -10.24
C ARG A 28 0.76 1.10 -9.21
N LEU A 29 1.92 0.55 -9.53
CA LEU A 29 2.71 -0.21 -8.57
C LEU A 29 3.54 0.76 -7.70
N GLY A 30 3.09 0.95 -6.46
CA GLY A 30 3.74 1.76 -5.44
C GLY A 30 4.65 0.94 -4.52
N TYR A 31 5.07 1.58 -3.42
CA TYR A 31 5.90 0.96 -2.39
C TYR A 31 5.39 1.32 -0.99
N GLY A 32 5.19 0.31 -0.13
CA GLY A 32 4.77 0.47 1.26
C GLY A 32 5.94 0.38 2.24
N THR A 33 6.02 1.28 3.19
CA THR A 33 7.17 1.46 4.08
C THR A 33 7.04 0.82 5.46
N MET A 34 5.91 0.17 5.77
CA MET A 34 5.69 -0.45 7.09
C MET A 34 6.76 -1.50 7.47
N ARG A 35 7.47 -2.08 6.49
CA ARG A 35 8.57 -3.03 6.70
C ARG A 35 9.94 -2.36 6.94
N LEU A 36 10.04 -1.03 6.87
CA LEU A 36 11.26 -0.27 7.15
C LEU A 36 11.46 0.05 8.64
N VAL A 37 10.70 -0.58 9.52
CA VAL A 37 10.76 -0.35 10.97
C VAL A 37 10.87 -1.67 11.71
N GLY A 38 11.13 -1.62 13.00
CA GLY A 38 11.27 -2.80 13.85
C GLY A 38 10.02 -3.67 13.91
N GLU A 39 10.16 -4.84 14.54
CA GLU A 39 9.08 -5.81 14.67
C GLU A 39 7.84 -5.20 15.36
N GLY A 40 6.65 -5.64 14.94
CA GLY A 40 5.40 -5.08 15.45
C GLY A 40 5.16 -3.60 15.04
N ALA A 41 5.85 -3.12 14.00
CA ALA A 41 5.90 -1.72 13.55
C ALA A 41 6.36 -0.77 14.69
N TRP A 42 7.36 -1.21 15.46
CA TRP A 42 7.89 -0.50 16.62
C TRP A 42 9.41 -0.44 16.61
N GLY A 43 9.95 0.75 16.83
CA GLY A 43 11.39 0.98 16.95
C GLY A 43 12.15 1.01 15.62
N GLU A 44 13.45 1.18 15.73
CA GLU A 44 14.37 1.24 14.59
C GLU A 44 14.46 -0.11 13.87
N PRO A 45 14.66 -0.12 12.55
CA PRO A 45 14.99 -1.34 11.82
C PRO A 45 16.41 -1.84 12.21
N ALA A 46 16.64 -3.12 11.98
CA ALA A 46 17.96 -3.72 12.23
C ALA A 46 19.08 -3.14 11.35
N ASP A 47 18.73 -2.66 10.13
CA ASP A 47 19.66 -2.03 9.20
C ASP A 47 19.00 -0.79 8.56
N PRO A 48 19.15 0.39 9.20
CA PRO A 48 18.59 1.64 8.66
C PRO A 48 19.20 2.05 7.31
N GLU A 49 20.46 1.69 7.04
CA GLU A 49 21.09 2.04 5.77
C GLU A 49 20.56 1.19 4.61
N GLU A 50 20.29 -0.09 4.83
CA GLU A 50 19.58 -0.92 3.84
C GLU A 50 18.19 -0.35 3.56
N CYS A 51 17.46 0.12 4.59
CA CYS A 51 16.17 0.76 4.41
C CYS A 51 16.26 2.01 3.52
N ARG A 52 17.29 2.85 3.70
CA ARG A 52 17.54 4.01 2.82
C ARG A 52 17.91 3.59 1.41
N ARG A 53 18.72 2.52 1.23
CA ARG A 53 19.01 1.96 -0.11
C ARG A 53 17.75 1.48 -0.82
N VAL A 54 16.86 0.77 -0.11
CA VAL A 54 15.56 0.33 -0.65
C VAL A 54 14.72 1.51 -1.13
N LEU A 55 14.63 2.60 -0.36
CA LEU A 55 13.89 3.81 -0.74
C LEU A 55 14.45 4.46 -2.01
N ARG A 56 15.77 4.65 -2.08
CA ARG A 56 16.43 5.20 -3.30
C ARG A 56 16.20 4.29 -4.49
N ARG A 57 16.39 2.98 -4.29
CA ARG A 57 16.22 1.99 -5.35
C ARG A 57 14.78 1.93 -5.87
N ALA A 58 13.77 2.11 -5.00
CA ALA A 58 12.37 2.19 -5.42
C ALA A 58 12.16 3.31 -6.45
N VAL A 59 12.69 4.49 -6.17
CA VAL A 59 12.59 5.63 -7.09
C VAL A 59 13.37 5.37 -8.40
N GLU A 60 14.57 4.79 -8.34
CA GLU A 60 15.35 4.38 -9.53
C GLU A 60 14.59 3.37 -10.41
N LEU A 61 13.78 2.50 -9.81
CA LEU A 61 12.93 1.54 -10.51
C LEU A 61 11.60 2.14 -10.98
N GLY A 62 11.44 3.46 -10.91
CA GLY A 62 10.25 4.17 -11.41
C GLY A 62 9.05 4.12 -10.46
N VAL A 63 9.22 3.74 -9.20
CA VAL A 63 8.15 3.88 -8.20
C VAL A 63 7.90 5.36 -7.94
N THR A 64 6.68 5.82 -8.18
CA THR A 64 6.27 7.21 -7.96
C THR A 64 5.32 7.38 -6.77
N LEU A 65 4.71 6.29 -6.24
CA LEU A 65 3.86 6.31 -5.06
C LEU A 65 4.54 5.59 -3.90
N ILE A 66 4.89 6.33 -2.85
CA ILE A 66 5.46 5.78 -1.60
C ILE A 66 4.44 5.99 -0.48
N ASP A 67 3.96 4.89 0.10
CA ASP A 67 2.99 4.87 1.19
C ASP A 67 3.68 4.67 2.54
N THR A 68 3.37 5.54 3.49
CA THR A 68 3.88 5.51 4.86
C THR A 68 2.80 5.84 5.88
N ALA A 69 3.16 6.00 7.15
CA ALA A 69 2.33 6.54 8.23
C ALA A 69 3.18 7.04 9.39
N ASP A 70 2.67 8.00 10.15
CA ASP A 70 3.25 8.47 11.41
C ASP A 70 3.39 7.35 12.45
N ALA A 71 2.45 6.40 12.44
CA ALA A 71 2.42 5.25 13.34
C ALA A 71 3.44 4.15 13.01
N TYR A 72 4.25 4.29 11.94
CA TYR A 72 5.25 3.28 11.60
C TYR A 72 6.58 3.57 12.29
N GLY A 73 6.82 2.82 13.35
CA GLY A 73 8.03 2.86 14.13
C GLY A 73 7.98 3.48 15.55
N PRO A 74 7.03 4.30 16.05
CA PRO A 74 6.40 5.45 15.39
C PRO A 74 7.40 6.44 14.80
N GLU A 75 6.98 7.19 13.79
CA GLU A 75 7.74 8.29 13.16
C GLU A 75 8.99 7.87 12.34
N ILE A 76 9.52 6.67 12.57
CA ILE A 76 10.79 6.22 11.98
C ILE A 76 10.70 6.07 10.47
N ALA A 77 9.60 5.51 9.94
CA ALA A 77 9.46 5.34 8.50
C ALA A 77 9.45 6.69 7.76
N GLU A 78 8.73 7.69 8.27
CA GLU A 78 8.70 9.04 7.68
C GLU A 78 10.07 9.72 7.77
N ARG A 79 10.79 9.57 8.88
CA ARG A 79 12.15 10.10 9.04
C ARG A 79 13.10 9.48 8.01
N LEU A 80 13.08 8.14 7.86
CA LEU A 80 13.91 7.43 6.87
C LEU A 80 13.63 7.88 5.44
N ILE A 81 12.36 8.13 5.09
CA ILE A 81 11.97 8.68 3.78
C ILE A 81 12.58 10.07 3.59
N GLY A 82 12.40 10.98 4.56
CA GLY A 82 12.95 12.33 4.50
C GLY A 82 14.48 12.37 4.47
N GLU A 83 15.17 11.43 5.12
CA GLU A 83 16.61 11.27 5.07
C GLU A 83 17.11 10.73 3.72
N ALA A 84 16.38 9.77 3.14
CA ALA A 84 16.81 9.08 1.93
C ALA A 84 16.50 9.85 0.65
N LEU A 85 15.38 10.58 0.60
CA LEU A 85 14.82 11.10 -0.64
C LEU A 85 14.70 12.62 -0.71
N ALA A 86 14.79 13.36 0.41
CA ALA A 86 14.73 14.81 0.32
C ALA A 86 16.09 15.41 -0.13
N PRO A 87 16.11 16.33 -1.13
CA PRO A 87 14.98 16.84 -1.89
C PRO A 87 14.40 15.77 -2.83
N TYR A 88 13.07 15.67 -2.87
CA TYR A 88 12.37 14.61 -3.62
C TYR A 88 12.54 14.77 -5.13
N PRO A 89 12.80 13.68 -5.87
CA PRO A 89 12.76 13.71 -7.32
C PRO A 89 11.36 14.10 -7.83
N SER A 90 11.31 14.78 -8.97
CA SER A 90 10.05 15.18 -9.59
C SER A 90 9.14 13.98 -9.86
N GLY A 91 7.87 14.11 -9.55
CA GLY A 91 6.86 13.06 -9.76
C GLY A 91 6.76 12.02 -8.65
N VAL A 92 7.63 12.06 -7.63
CA VAL A 92 7.47 11.20 -6.44
C VAL A 92 6.40 11.79 -5.53
N VAL A 93 5.41 10.96 -5.22
CA VAL A 93 4.25 11.25 -4.37
C VAL A 93 4.41 10.51 -3.05
N ILE A 94 4.33 11.23 -1.94
CA ILE A 94 4.32 10.64 -0.60
C ILE A 94 2.89 10.63 -0.07
N ALA A 95 2.39 9.42 0.18
CA ALA A 95 1.14 9.20 0.89
C ALA A 95 1.45 8.84 2.35
N THR A 96 0.93 9.62 3.30
CA THR A 96 1.06 9.31 4.73
C THR A 96 -0.29 9.30 5.42
N LYS A 97 -0.31 8.92 6.70
CA LYS A 97 -1.52 8.71 7.47
C LYS A 97 -1.34 9.21 8.89
N GLY A 98 -2.45 9.61 9.52
CA GLY A 98 -2.55 9.85 10.96
C GLY A 98 -3.88 9.36 11.51
N GLY A 99 -3.99 9.29 12.82
CA GLY A 99 -5.20 8.81 13.49
C GLY A 99 -5.03 7.46 14.20
N ILE A 100 -3.81 6.93 14.25
CA ILE A 100 -3.42 5.79 15.08
C ILE A 100 -2.27 6.18 16.00
N THR A 101 -2.41 5.92 17.30
CA THR A 101 -1.28 5.92 18.24
C THR A 101 -0.71 4.52 18.40
N ARG A 102 0.60 4.43 18.71
CA ARG A 102 1.25 3.20 19.14
C ARG A 102 1.75 3.33 20.55
N GLN A 103 1.40 2.36 21.38
CA GLN A 103 1.74 2.32 22.80
C GLN A 103 2.72 1.17 23.12
N GLY A 104 3.34 0.63 22.07
CA GLY A 104 4.28 -0.50 22.11
C GLY A 104 4.16 -1.39 20.86
N PRO A 105 4.98 -2.45 20.76
CA PRO A 105 4.93 -3.39 19.64
C PRO A 105 3.52 -3.95 19.45
N ALA A 106 2.97 -3.82 18.23
CA ALA A 106 1.63 -4.28 17.82
C ALA A 106 0.45 -3.72 18.67
N LYS A 107 0.68 -2.76 19.58
CA LYS A 107 -0.38 -2.11 20.36
C LYS A 107 -0.78 -0.81 19.70
N THR A 108 -2.06 -0.66 19.36
CA THR A 108 -2.60 0.52 18.66
C THR A 108 -3.87 1.01 19.31
N GLU A 109 -4.10 2.31 19.24
CA GLU A 109 -5.36 2.96 19.59
C GLU A 109 -5.73 3.96 18.50
N TYR A 110 -7.03 4.06 18.17
CA TYR A 110 -7.55 5.03 17.19
C TYR A 110 -7.80 6.36 17.89
N VAL A 111 -7.40 7.46 17.27
CA VAL A 111 -7.56 8.81 17.81
C VAL A 111 -7.97 9.77 16.69
N GLY A 112 -9.28 10.06 16.64
CA GLY A 112 -9.87 10.94 15.62
C GLY A 112 -9.93 12.43 16.02
N ARG A 113 -9.47 12.81 17.24
CA ARG A 113 -9.55 14.16 17.76
C ARG A 113 -8.83 15.17 16.88
N ALA A 114 -9.51 16.31 16.60
CA ALA A 114 -9.02 17.35 15.72
C ALA A 114 -7.60 17.84 16.07
N GLY A 115 -7.34 18.15 17.34
CA GLY A 115 -6.02 18.62 17.79
C GLY A 115 -4.90 17.61 17.56
N TYR A 116 -5.20 16.31 17.74
CA TYR A 116 -4.26 15.22 17.47
C TYR A 116 -3.96 15.08 15.98
N LEU A 117 -4.99 15.06 15.12
CA LEU A 117 -4.80 14.94 13.67
C LEU A 117 -4.03 16.12 13.08
N ILE A 118 -4.30 17.35 13.54
CA ILE A 118 -3.53 18.54 13.15
C ILE A 118 -2.05 18.36 13.52
N GLN A 119 -1.76 17.92 14.75
CA GLN A 119 -0.39 17.64 15.16
C GLN A 119 0.26 16.55 14.32
N CYS A 120 -0.44 15.46 13.98
CA CYS A 120 0.07 14.40 13.10
C CYS A 120 0.51 14.98 11.75
N VAL A 121 -0.32 15.82 11.10
CA VAL A 121 0.02 16.47 9.83
C VAL A 121 1.27 17.34 9.97
N GLU A 122 1.32 18.20 10.97
CA GLU A 122 2.48 19.10 11.19
C GLU A 122 3.78 18.34 11.43
N MET A 123 3.71 17.25 12.22
CA MET A 123 4.89 16.45 12.50
C MET A 123 5.30 15.60 11.29
N SER A 124 4.35 15.10 10.49
CA SER A 124 4.65 14.41 9.22
C SER A 124 5.35 15.32 8.22
N LEU A 125 4.87 16.57 8.04
CA LEU A 125 5.52 17.58 7.18
C LEU A 125 6.99 17.78 7.58
N ARG A 126 7.26 17.92 8.88
CA ARG A 126 8.63 18.10 9.39
C ARG A 126 9.52 16.89 9.14
N ARG A 127 9.05 15.67 9.48
CA ARG A 127 9.84 14.43 9.30
C ARG A 127 10.11 14.13 7.84
N LEU A 128 9.11 14.31 7.00
CA LEU A 128 9.20 14.12 5.55
C LEU A 128 9.92 15.28 4.85
N LYS A 129 10.20 16.40 5.52
CA LYS A 129 10.78 17.62 4.94
C LYS A 129 9.98 18.14 3.73
N LEU A 130 8.66 18.15 3.87
CA LEU A 130 7.70 18.62 2.88
C LEU A 130 6.98 19.88 3.39
N GLU A 131 6.67 20.79 2.47
CA GLU A 131 5.77 21.93 2.74
C GLU A 131 4.30 21.53 2.56
N ARG A 132 4.02 20.55 1.72
CA ARG A 132 2.69 19.99 1.48
C ARG A 132 2.78 18.47 1.29
N ILE A 133 1.87 17.73 1.92
CA ILE A 133 1.65 16.30 1.70
C ILE A 133 0.66 16.13 0.57
N ASP A 134 1.02 15.39 -0.48
CA ASP A 134 0.16 15.22 -1.65
C ASP A 134 -1.05 14.31 -1.36
N LEU A 135 -0.89 13.27 -0.56
CA LEU A 135 -1.98 12.39 -0.13
C LEU A 135 -1.89 12.12 1.37
N TYR A 136 -2.88 12.57 2.13
CA TYR A 136 -3.01 12.28 3.55
C TYR A 136 -4.24 11.42 3.82
N GLN A 137 -4.08 10.33 4.56
CA GLN A 137 -5.16 9.39 4.80
C GLN A 137 -5.54 9.36 6.29
N LEU A 138 -6.85 9.41 6.58
CA LEU A 138 -7.32 9.05 7.92
C LEU A 138 -7.09 7.55 8.10
N HIS A 139 -6.15 7.20 9.00
CA HIS A 139 -5.66 5.83 9.14
C HIS A 139 -6.72 4.86 9.64
N ARG A 140 -7.63 5.33 10.50
CA ARG A 140 -8.84 4.63 10.98
C ARG A 140 -9.88 5.65 11.42
N ILE A 141 -11.14 5.34 11.23
CA ILE A 141 -12.23 6.06 11.88
C ILE A 141 -12.23 5.69 13.36
N ASP A 142 -12.12 6.69 14.24
CA ASP A 142 -12.26 6.50 15.68
C ASP A 142 -13.74 6.55 16.06
N PRO A 143 -14.34 5.44 16.53
CA PRO A 143 -15.77 5.41 16.86
C PRO A 143 -16.15 6.29 18.05
N ARG A 144 -15.17 6.83 18.79
CA ARG A 144 -15.35 7.74 19.92
C ARG A 144 -15.32 9.22 19.53
N THR A 145 -15.04 9.51 18.25
CA THR A 145 -14.94 10.88 17.74
C THR A 145 -15.86 11.04 16.54
N PRO A 146 -16.72 12.07 16.50
CA PRO A 146 -17.53 12.35 15.32
C PRO A 146 -16.68 12.47 14.06
N LEU A 147 -17.13 11.88 12.96
CA LEU A 147 -16.39 11.89 11.69
C LEU A 147 -16.16 13.32 11.18
N GLU A 148 -17.12 14.21 11.42
CA GLU A 148 -17.04 15.65 11.11
C GLU A 148 -15.90 16.34 11.86
N GLU A 149 -15.58 15.95 13.10
CA GLU A 149 -14.44 16.49 13.84
C GLU A 149 -13.12 16.08 13.18
N SER A 150 -12.98 14.77 12.86
CA SER A 150 -11.77 14.21 12.26
C SER A 150 -11.52 14.75 10.86
N LEU A 151 -12.51 14.63 9.97
CA LEU A 151 -12.38 15.08 8.58
C LEU A 151 -12.41 16.61 8.46
N GLY A 152 -13.13 17.30 9.34
CA GLY A 152 -13.11 18.76 9.43
C GLY A 152 -11.72 19.29 9.80
N ALA A 153 -10.96 18.57 10.64
CA ALA A 153 -9.56 18.90 10.91
C ALA A 153 -8.68 18.74 9.66
N LEU A 154 -8.80 17.61 8.94
CA LEU A 154 -8.03 17.38 7.71
C LEU A 154 -8.42 18.38 6.60
N ARG A 155 -9.71 18.72 6.46
CA ARG A 155 -10.15 19.76 5.53
C ARG A 155 -9.50 21.11 5.82
N ARG A 156 -9.42 21.54 7.10
CA ARG A 156 -8.71 22.77 7.45
C ARG A 156 -7.24 22.74 7.07
N MET A 157 -6.57 21.60 7.23
CA MET A 157 -5.17 21.43 6.80
C MET A 157 -5.05 21.49 5.27
N GLN A 158 -6.04 21.01 4.54
CA GLN A 158 -6.12 21.11 3.08
C GLN A 158 -6.33 22.57 2.63
N GLU A 159 -7.25 23.30 3.26
CA GLU A 159 -7.52 24.71 3.01
C GLU A 159 -6.29 25.59 3.29
N GLN A 160 -5.43 25.20 4.25
CA GLN A 160 -4.15 25.84 4.54
C GLN A 160 -3.03 25.45 3.55
N GLY A 161 -3.30 24.58 2.57
CA GLY A 161 -2.33 24.12 1.58
C GLY A 161 -1.32 23.08 2.11
N LYS A 162 -1.52 22.54 3.31
CA LYS A 162 -0.64 21.51 3.92
C LYS A 162 -0.93 20.09 3.46
N ILE A 163 -2.15 19.82 3.01
CA ILE A 163 -2.59 18.59 2.40
C ILE A 163 -3.17 18.92 1.02
N ARG A 164 -2.84 18.13 0.00
CA ARG A 164 -3.47 18.28 -1.33
C ARG A 164 -4.72 17.44 -1.44
N HIS A 165 -4.63 16.13 -1.17
CA HIS A 165 -5.72 15.16 -1.26
C HIS A 165 -5.91 14.41 0.04
N ILE A 166 -7.16 14.01 0.30
CA ILE A 166 -7.55 13.23 1.48
C ILE A 166 -8.05 11.86 1.05
N GLY A 167 -7.61 10.83 1.76
CA GLY A 167 -8.05 9.45 1.62
C GLY A 167 -8.50 8.84 2.94
N LEU A 168 -9.07 7.65 2.87
CA LEU A 168 -9.51 6.87 4.02
C LEU A 168 -8.83 5.49 4.05
N SER A 169 -8.80 4.86 5.22
CA SER A 169 -8.27 3.50 5.36
C SER A 169 -9.18 2.63 6.22
N GLU A 170 -9.41 1.37 5.76
CA GLU A 170 -10.27 0.37 6.38
C GLU A 170 -11.71 0.84 6.57
N VAL A 171 -12.36 1.13 5.46
CA VAL A 171 -13.72 1.67 5.38
C VAL A 171 -14.58 0.84 4.41
N ILE A 172 -15.90 0.93 4.61
CA ILE A 172 -16.92 0.36 3.72
C ILE A 172 -17.60 1.48 2.92
N PRO A 173 -18.35 1.18 1.84
CA PRO A 173 -19.01 2.19 1.01
C PRO A 173 -19.83 3.23 1.78
N ALA A 174 -20.62 2.81 2.76
CA ALA A 174 -21.45 3.72 3.56
C ALA A 174 -20.60 4.74 4.35
N GLU A 175 -19.46 4.33 4.91
CA GLU A 175 -18.55 5.22 5.63
C GLU A 175 -17.86 6.21 4.67
N ILE A 176 -17.60 5.78 3.43
CA ILE A 176 -17.03 6.68 2.41
C ILE A 176 -18.08 7.71 2.00
N GLU A 177 -19.34 7.31 1.79
CA GLU A 177 -20.44 8.21 1.47
C GLU A 177 -20.70 9.26 2.56
N ASP A 178 -20.58 8.86 3.83
CA ASP A 178 -20.67 9.80 4.96
C ASP A 178 -19.49 10.76 4.98
N ALA A 179 -18.27 10.29 4.70
CA ALA A 179 -17.09 11.14 4.62
C ALA A 179 -17.16 12.16 3.45
N GLU A 180 -17.71 11.75 2.30
CA GLU A 180 -17.87 12.62 1.11
C GLU A 180 -18.82 13.80 1.35
N LYS A 181 -19.72 13.72 2.33
CA LYS A 181 -20.55 14.87 2.76
C LYS A 181 -19.73 15.97 3.44
N ILE A 182 -18.50 15.64 3.89
CA ILE A 182 -17.62 16.54 4.65
C ILE A 182 -16.47 17.03 3.78
N VAL A 183 -15.80 16.11 3.03
CA VAL A 183 -14.62 16.39 2.22
C VAL A 183 -14.51 15.39 1.07
N PRO A 184 -14.04 15.79 -0.14
CA PRO A 184 -13.81 14.85 -1.22
C PRO A 184 -12.79 13.77 -0.83
N ILE A 185 -13.12 12.51 -1.10
CA ILE A 185 -12.26 11.35 -0.86
C ILE A 185 -11.73 10.84 -2.19
N VAL A 186 -10.41 10.80 -2.36
CA VAL A 186 -9.78 10.42 -3.62
C VAL A 186 -9.12 9.03 -3.60
N THR A 187 -8.89 8.48 -2.41
CA THR A 187 -8.34 7.13 -2.24
C THR A 187 -8.95 6.40 -1.06
N VAL A 188 -9.00 5.07 -1.19
CA VAL A 188 -9.34 4.14 -0.11
C VAL A 188 -8.19 3.14 0.04
N GLN A 189 -7.73 2.91 1.26
CA GLN A 189 -6.69 1.93 1.53
C GLN A 189 -7.22 0.83 2.44
N ASN A 190 -7.60 -0.30 1.86
CA ASN A 190 -8.18 -1.43 2.57
C ASN A 190 -7.35 -2.71 2.36
N ARG A 191 -7.51 -3.66 3.27
CA ARG A 191 -6.91 -4.98 3.14
C ARG A 191 -7.53 -5.73 1.96
N TYR A 192 -6.70 -6.04 0.97
CA TYR A 192 -7.14 -6.76 -0.22
C TYR A 192 -5.98 -7.50 -0.90
N SER A 193 -6.23 -8.73 -1.34
CA SER A 193 -5.26 -9.54 -2.07
C SER A 193 -5.96 -10.66 -2.83
N LEU A 194 -5.22 -11.41 -3.63
CA LEU A 194 -5.68 -12.62 -4.29
C LEU A 194 -6.34 -13.62 -3.32
N ALA A 195 -5.85 -13.67 -2.07
CA ALA A 195 -6.31 -14.59 -1.02
C ALA A 195 -7.29 -13.95 -0.01
N ASP A 196 -7.56 -12.66 -0.11
CA ASP A 196 -8.44 -11.95 0.84
C ASP A 196 -9.23 -10.89 0.09
N ARG A 197 -10.47 -11.20 -0.23
CA ARG A 197 -11.38 -10.36 -1.03
C ARG A 197 -12.51 -9.74 -0.20
N ARG A 198 -12.35 -9.63 1.13
CA ARG A 198 -13.39 -9.09 2.02
C ARG A 198 -13.88 -7.69 1.65
N HIS A 199 -13.06 -6.89 0.96
CA HIS A 199 -13.39 -5.54 0.48
C HIS A 199 -13.67 -5.49 -1.03
N GLU A 200 -14.12 -6.59 -1.64
CA GLU A 200 -14.49 -6.64 -3.06
C GLU A 200 -15.61 -5.63 -3.39
N GLU A 201 -16.60 -5.48 -2.50
CA GLU A 201 -17.68 -4.51 -2.66
C GLU A 201 -17.13 -3.07 -2.65
N THR A 202 -16.22 -2.78 -1.70
CA THR A 202 -15.57 -1.46 -1.63
C THR A 202 -14.71 -1.18 -2.86
N LEU A 203 -13.97 -2.17 -3.37
CA LEU A 203 -13.22 -2.04 -4.63
C LEU A 203 -14.16 -1.72 -5.80
N THR A 204 -15.23 -2.48 -5.96
CA THR A 204 -16.23 -2.25 -7.02
C THR A 204 -16.88 -0.87 -6.92
N TRP A 205 -17.10 -0.39 -5.70
CA TRP A 205 -17.61 0.96 -5.45
C TRP A 205 -16.58 2.02 -5.89
N CYS A 206 -15.30 1.85 -5.57
CA CYS A 206 -14.21 2.72 -5.99
C CYS A 206 -14.04 2.73 -7.52
N GLU A 207 -14.14 1.58 -8.18
CA GLU A 207 -14.07 1.45 -9.65
C GLU A 207 -15.09 2.36 -10.35
N ARG A 208 -16.35 2.33 -9.89
CA ARG A 208 -17.44 3.13 -10.50
C ARG A 208 -17.21 4.63 -10.37
N ARG A 209 -16.42 5.08 -9.41
CA ARG A 209 -16.19 6.49 -9.07
C ARG A 209 -14.80 6.99 -9.45
N GLY A 210 -13.93 6.13 -9.97
CA GLY A 210 -12.56 6.49 -10.30
C GLY A 210 -11.72 6.85 -9.06
N ILE A 211 -12.05 6.29 -7.89
CA ILE A 211 -11.32 6.47 -6.65
C ILE A 211 -10.20 5.43 -6.57
N GLY A 212 -8.96 5.87 -6.28
CA GLY A 212 -7.81 4.98 -6.16
C GLY A 212 -7.98 4.02 -4.98
N PHE A 213 -7.74 2.73 -5.20
CA PHE A 213 -7.78 1.72 -4.14
C PHE A 213 -6.38 1.18 -3.87
N LEU A 214 -5.85 1.43 -2.67
CA LEU A 214 -4.53 0.98 -2.23
C LEU A 214 -4.66 -0.32 -1.44
N PRO A 215 -4.44 -1.50 -2.06
CA PRO A 215 -4.49 -2.75 -1.33
C PRO A 215 -3.27 -2.88 -0.42
N TRP A 216 -3.47 -2.81 0.90
CA TRP A 216 -2.43 -3.20 1.82
C TRP A 216 -2.48 -4.71 2.08
N TYR A 217 -1.36 -5.32 2.46
CA TYR A 217 -1.23 -6.76 2.67
C TYR A 217 -1.35 -7.60 1.37
N PRO A 218 -0.75 -7.17 0.25
CA PRO A 218 -0.99 -7.73 -1.08
C PRO A 218 -0.58 -9.19 -1.24
N TYR A 219 0.20 -9.73 -0.29
CA TYR A 219 0.61 -11.15 -0.22
C TYR A 219 -0.02 -11.91 0.95
N ALA A 220 -1.13 -11.43 1.50
CA ALA A 220 -1.69 -11.99 2.72
C ALA A 220 -0.63 -12.15 3.84
N GLY A 221 0.28 -11.16 3.95
CA GLY A 221 1.34 -11.07 4.97
C GLY A 221 2.51 -12.02 4.81
N GLY A 222 2.80 -12.43 3.58
CA GLY A 222 3.85 -13.42 3.31
C GLY A 222 3.42 -14.85 3.58
N LYS A 223 2.18 -15.07 4.03
CA LYS A 223 1.58 -16.41 4.19
C LYS A 223 1.40 -17.15 2.87
N MET A 224 1.27 -16.38 1.78
CA MET A 224 1.34 -16.96 0.42
C MET A 224 2.74 -17.47 0.08
N LEU A 225 3.76 -17.07 0.84
CA LEU A 225 5.15 -17.37 0.54
C LEU A 225 5.66 -18.63 1.21
N LYS A 226 5.27 -18.89 2.46
CA LYS A 226 5.65 -20.09 3.24
C LYS A 226 4.60 -20.36 4.32
N PRO A 227 4.09 -21.60 4.43
CA PRO A 227 3.14 -21.99 5.48
C PRO A 227 3.67 -21.76 6.90
N ASP A 228 5.01 -21.77 7.07
CA ASP A 228 5.69 -21.81 8.37
C ASP A 228 6.47 -20.52 8.71
N HIS A 229 6.20 -19.39 8.03
CA HIS A 229 6.96 -18.17 8.28
C HIS A 229 6.59 -17.54 9.65
N PRO A 230 7.57 -17.31 10.57
CA PRO A 230 7.32 -16.57 11.80
C PRO A 230 6.88 -15.13 11.49
N GLY A 231 5.87 -14.63 12.16
CA GLY A 231 5.24 -13.30 11.92
C GLY A 231 3.93 -13.37 11.15
N VAL A 232 3.45 -14.56 10.85
CA VAL A 232 2.11 -14.83 10.40
C VAL A 232 1.16 -14.70 11.59
N PRO A 233 0.12 -13.83 11.60
CA PRO A 233 -0.87 -13.82 12.66
C PRO A 233 -1.47 -15.22 12.81
N THR A 234 -1.55 -15.70 14.04
CA THR A 234 -2.03 -17.06 14.38
C THR A 234 -3.55 -17.21 14.25
N ASP A 235 -4.23 -16.21 13.74
CA ASP A 235 -5.64 -16.32 13.36
C ASP A 235 -5.78 -17.30 12.19
N ARG A 236 -6.09 -18.55 12.55
CA ARG A 236 -6.13 -19.71 11.66
C ARG A 236 -7.40 -19.78 10.82
N SER A 237 -8.35 -18.86 10.96
CA SER A 237 -9.69 -19.00 10.37
C SER A 237 -9.71 -19.03 8.83
N TRP A 238 -8.68 -18.50 8.16
CA TRP A 238 -8.57 -18.48 6.70
C TRP A 238 -7.46 -19.37 6.12
N SER A 239 -6.65 -20.03 6.96
CA SER A 239 -5.49 -20.81 6.50
C SER A 239 -5.83 -22.22 6.04
N VAL A 240 -6.93 -22.80 6.47
CA VAL A 240 -7.26 -24.21 6.24
C VAL A 240 -7.65 -24.48 4.78
N GLY A 241 -8.30 -23.53 4.09
CA GLY A 241 -8.68 -23.66 2.67
C GLY A 241 -7.62 -23.18 1.68
N TRP A 242 -6.64 -22.39 2.14
CA TRP A 242 -5.69 -21.72 1.26
C TRP A 242 -4.58 -22.61 0.68
N GLN A 243 -4.18 -23.67 1.37
CA GLN A 243 -3.04 -24.51 0.93
C GLN A 243 -3.23 -25.12 -0.48
N PRO A 244 -4.39 -25.69 -0.86
CA PRO A 244 -4.60 -26.21 -2.21
C PRO A 244 -4.52 -25.11 -3.28
N ALA A 245 -5.10 -23.92 -3.00
CA ALA A 245 -5.05 -22.78 -3.90
C ALA A 245 -3.62 -22.24 -4.04
N ALA A 246 -2.87 -22.11 -2.94
CA ALA A 246 -1.47 -21.69 -2.97
C ALA A 246 -0.61 -22.64 -3.79
N GLN A 247 -0.84 -23.95 -3.69
CA GLN A 247 -0.15 -24.93 -4.53
C GLN A 247 -0.53 -24.81 -6.00
N ALA A 248 -1.81 -24.62 -6.34
CA ALA A 248 -2.25 -24.41 -7.72
C ALA A 248 -1.65 -23.12 -8.30
N LEU A 249 -1.73 -22.03 -7.59
CA LEU A 249 -1.14 -20.73 -7.99
C LEU A 249 0.38 -20.80 -8.09
N GLY A 250 1.05 -21.56 -7.20
CA GLY A 250 2.49 -21.80 -7.27
C GLY A 250 2.90 -22.57 -8.54
N ARG A 251 2.09 -23.56 -8.99
CA ARG A 251 2.32 -24.25 -10.27
C ARG A 251 2.17 -23.31 -11.46
N ILE A 252 1.15 -22.45 -11.44
CA ILE A 252 0.95 -21.44 -12.49
C ILE A 252 2.15 -20.49 -12.54
N ALA A 253 2.57 -19.96 -11.38
CA ALA A 253 3.73 -19.08 -11.28
C ALA A 253 5.00 -19.74 -11.83
N ALA A 254 5.29 -20.99 -11.44
CA ALA A 254 6.44 -21.74 -11.92
C ALA A 254 6.40 -21.98 -13.46
N ARG A 255 5.23 -22.30 -14.02
CA ARG A 255 5.03 -22.43 -15.47
C ARG A 255 5.32 -21.14 -16.23
N GLN A 256 5.00 -20.01 -15.63
CA GLN A 256 5.24 -18.66 -16.17
C GLN A 256 6.64 -18.12 -15.87
N GLY A 257 7.52 -18.91 -15.23
CA GLY A 257 8.87 -18.47 -14.86
C GLY A 257 8.90 -17.34 -13.84
N THR A 258 7.85 -17.22 -13.02
CA THR A 258 7.68 -16.18 -12.02
C THR A 258 7.48 -16.75 -10.61
N THR A 259 7.40 -15.89 -9.59
CA THR A 259 7.11 -16.29 -8.22
C THR A 259 5.65 -16.05 -7.86
N LEU A 260 5.14 -16.74 -6.84
CA LEU A 260 3.78 -16.52 -6.34
C LEU A 260 3.54 -15.06 -5.86
N PRO A 261 4.50 -14.37 -5.21
CA PRO A 261 4.39 -12.93 -4.93
C PRO A 261 4.22 -12.08 -6.19
N GLN A 262 5.04 -12.31 -7.20
CA GLN A 262 4.94 -11.57 -8.46
C GLN A 262 3.59 -11.83 -9.14
N LEU A 263 3.14 -13.09 -9.20
CA LEU A 263 1.82 -13.44 -9.72
C LEU A 263 0.70 -12.71 -8.96
N SER A 264 0.80 -12.62 -7.63
CA SER A 264 -0.20 -11.94 -6.79
C SER A 264 -0.25 -10.43 -7.05
N LEU A 265 0.90 -9.78 -7.24
CA LEU A 265 0.94 -8.36 -7.61
C LEU A 265 0.42 -8.11 -9.02
N ALA A 266 0.83 -8.94 -9.97
CA ALA A 266 0.36 -8.86 -11.35
C ALA A 266 -1.16 -9.06 -11.42
N TRP A 267 -1.70 -9.98 -10.61
CA TRP A 267 -3.15 -10.17 -10.49
C TRP A 267 -3.85 -8.91 -9.97
N LEU A 268 -3.34 -8.24 -8.94
CA LEU A 268 -3.91 -6.97 -8.46
C LEU A 268 -3.93 -5.92 -9.57
N LEU A 269 -2.84 -5.79 -10.32
CA LEU A 269 -2.76 -4.86 -11.45
C LEU A 269 -3.72 -5.23 -12.59
N HIS A 270 -3.97 -6.53 -12.80
CA HIS A 270 -4.92 -7.03 -13.80
C HIS A 270 -6.37 -6.88 -13.36
N ARG A 271 -6.66 -7.12 -12.05
CA ARG A 271 -8.02 -7.15 -11.49
C ARG A 271 -8.79 -5.84 -11.68
N SER A 272 -8.12 -4.69 -11.54
CA SER A 272 -8.78 -3.39 -11.67
C SER A 272 -7.81 -2.26 -12.00
N PRO A 273 -8.20 -1.31 -12.87
CA PRO A 273 -7.37 -0.15 -13.16
C PRO A 273 -7.20 0.83 -12.00
N VAL A 274 -8.08 0.79 -10.99
CA VAL A 274 -7.99 1.67 -9.81
C VAL A 274 -7.14 1.08 -8.69
N LEU A 275 -6.68 -0.18 -8.83
CA LEU A 275 -5.81 -0.81 -7.85
C LEU A 275 -4.38 -0.25 -7.93
N LEU A 276 -3.89 0.21 -6.78
CA LEU A 276 -2.57 0.79 -6.58
C LEU A 276 -1.83 -0.04 -5.52
N PRO A 277 -1.33 -1.25 -5.83
CA PRO A 277 -0.68 -2.12 -4.87
C PRO A 277 0.59 -1.49 -4.30
N ILE A 278 0.76 -1.60 -2.98
CA ILE A 278 1.88 -1.03 -2.20
C ILE A 278 2.65 -2.12 -1.45
N PRO A 279 3.30 -3.07 -2.15
CA PRO A 279 4.10 -4.10 -1.51
C PRO A 279 5.23 -3.50 -0.68
N GLY A 280 5.41 -3.99 0.55
CA GLY A 280 6.45 -3.51 1.47
C GLY A 280 7.56 -4.54 1.67
N THR A 281 8.80 -4.07 1.64
CA THR A 281 10.00 -4.86 1.98
C THR A 281 11.09 -3.96 2.54
N SER A 282 12.03 -4.56 3.28
CA SER A 282 13.27 -3.92 3.75
C SER A 282 14.53 -4.44 3.04
N LYS A 283 14.37 -5.10 1.86
CA LYS A 283 15.49 -5.67 1.08
C LYS A 283 15.39 -5.26 -0.38
N VAL A 284 16.51 -4.79 -0.95
CA VAL A 284 16.59 -4.36 -2.35
C VAL A 284 16.19 -5.49 -3.31
N ALA A 285 16.68 -6.72 -3.10
CA ALA A 285 16.34 -7.84 -3.96
C ALA A 285 14.83 -8.14 -4.00
N HIS A 286 14.14 -8.07 -2.85
CA HIS A 286 12.69 -8.25 -2.81
C HIS A 286 11.93 -7.08 -3.44
N LEU A 287 12.47 -5.86 -3.36
CA LEU A 287 11.90 -4.70 -4.08
C LEU A 287 11.97 -4.91 -5.60
N GLU A 288 13.12 -5.31 -6.11
CA GLU A 288 13.31 -5.59 -7.54
C GLU A 288 12.38 -6.72 -8.02
N GLU A 289 12.24 -7.77 -7.23
CA GLU A 289 11.27 -8.86 -7.48
C GLU A 289 9.83 -8.32 -7.54
N ASN A 290 9.44 -7.47 -6.58
CA ASN A 290 8.11 -6.88 -6.56
C ASN A 290 7.85 -5.99 -7.78
N VAL A 291 8.81 -5.16 -8.16
CA VAL A 291 8.67 -4.25 -9.31
C VAL A 291 8.62 -5.03 -10.61
N ALA A 292 9.34 -6.15 -10.73
CA ALA A 292 9.28 -7.01 -11.91
C ALA A 292 7.88 -7.59 -12.18
N ALA A 293 7.00 -7.67 -11.17
CA ALA A 293 5.61 -8.06 -11.35
C ALA A 293 4.82 -7.17 -12.32
N ALA A 294 5.23 -5.89 -12.46
CA ALA A 294 4.62 -4.95 -13.40
C ALA A 294 4.85 -5.33 -14.89
N GLN A 295 5.82 -6.19 -15.16
CA GLN A 295 6.18 -6.65 -16.50
C GLN A 295 5.64 -8.05 -16.82
N LEU A 296 4.89 -8.68 -15.89
CA LEU A 296 4.34 -10.00 -16.08
C LEU A 296 3.11 -9.94 -16.99
N HIS A 297 3.18 -10.63 -18.11
CA HIS A 297 2.10 -10.76 -19.08
C HIS A 297 1.60 -12.21 -19.10
N LEU A 298 0.34 -12.41 -18.72
CA LEU A 298 -0.34 -13.69 -18.76
C LEU A 298 -1.40 -13.69 -19.86
N THR A 299 -1.69 -14.88 -20.42
CA THR A 299 -2.79 -15.05 -21.37
C THR A 299 -4.15 -14.96 -20.67
N ALA A 300 -5.23 -14.80 -21.42
CA ALA A 300 -6.58 -14.83 -20.87
C ALA A 300 -6.89 -16.16 -20.18
N GLU A 301 -6.38 -17.27 -20.71
CA GLU A 301 -6.51 -18.62 -20.16
C GLU A 301 -5.77 -18.73 -18.82
N ASP A 302 -4.54 -18.21 -18.71
CA ASP A 302 -3.77 -18.20 -17.47
C ASP A 302 -4.49 -17.38 -16.40
N TRP A 303 -5.05 -16.20 -16.74
CA TRP A 303 -5.82 -15.40 -15.81
C TRP A 303 -7.09 -16.12 -15.34
N ALA A 304 -7.79 -16.82 -16.23
CA ALA A 304 -8.96 -17.61 -15.86
C ALA A 304 -8.59 -18.76 -14.88
N GLU A 305 -7.43 -19.38 -15.08
CA GLU A 305 -6.90 -20.42 -14.19
C GLU A 305 -6.54 -19.84 -12.80
N VAL A 306 -5.88 -18.65 -12.76
CA VAL A 306 -5.57 -17.93 -11.53
C VAL A 306 -6.84 -17.60 -10.75
N GLU A 307 -7.87 -17.06 -11.42
CA GLU A 307 -9.15 -16.74 -10.80
C GLU A 307 -9.87 -17.99 -10.27
N SER A 308 -9.86 -19.08 -11.02
CA SER A 308 -10.47 -20.35 -10.60
C SER A 308 -9.78 -20.90 -9.35
N ALA A 309 -8.44 -20.91 -9.33
CA ALA A 309 -7.66 -21.36 -8.19
C ALA A 309 -7.90 -20.49 -6.93
N ALA A 310 -8.02 -19.17 -7.11
CA ALA A 310 -8.27 -18.25 -6.00
C ALA A 310 -9.69 -18.35 -5.43
N LYS A 311 -10.72 -18.54 -6.26
CA LYS A 311 -12.13 -18.67 -5.83
C LYS A 311 -12.39 -19.91 -4.98
N SER A 312 -11.56 -20.93 -5.07
CA SER A 312 -11.72 -22.14 -4.24
C SER A 312 -11.50 -21.90 -2.75
N VAL A 313 -11.18 -20.66 -2.34
CA VAL A 313 -10.78 -20.28 -0.97
C VAL A 313 -11.61 -19.10 -0.42
N SER A 314 -12.45 -18.48 -1.24
CA SER A 314 -13.29 -17.32 -0.86
C SER A 314 -14.57 -17.75 -0.18
#